data_d35b68cd54af7181deeffabf5ac030d1
#
_entry.id   d35b68cd54af7181deeffabf5ac030d1
#
_cell.length_a   1.000
_cell.length_b   1.000
_cell.length_c   1.000
_cell.angle_alpha   90.00
_cell.angle_beta   90.00
_cell.angle_gamma   90.00
#
_symmetry.space_group_name_H-M   'P 1'
#
loop_
_entity.id
_entity.type
_entity.pdbx_description
1 polymer ?
#
loop_
_entity_poly.entity_id
_entity_poly.type
_entity_poly.pdbx_seq_one_letter_code
_entity_poly.pdbx_strand_id
1 'polypeptide(L)'
;MPRVRERTSPDLIRADCVSLSPAEGRHEPLEMQSVFDQAWAAYNGRHDAMTLGGETMMVHRAGAGYPLVCIHGWAMGGRSFAPQLALIDKGFEIIAPDLPGFGDSAASKEVPTIEAMARLIRELVSALDLSEVTLVGWSMGASIAWHMAATSPASLKALVSIDMSPRVAPEDGWAFPLSSGMTRETIELAIQAMRTDWKGYCDLFLDRILADPNNQIRTALAALAGQADPETASQAWLSLMQFDARADLPQIQVPALAIHGGRSVLYPQTVGHEIARLMPNCRAIVLDHVGHAPHIEAPDAFNAHLLTLAKRGPPAPTLCQHITAQ
;
A
#
# COMPACT_ATOMS: atom_id res chain seq x y z
N MET A 1 -4.96 -42.87 15.55
CA MET A 1 -5.30 -41.72 14.64
C MET A 1 -5.76 -40.56 15.51
N PRO A 2 -4.99 -39.49 15.65
CA PRO A 2 -5.42 -38.31 16.39
C PRO A 2 -6.25 -37.40 15.47
N ARG A 3 -7.37 -36.92 16.01
CA ARG A 3 -8.29 -35.99 15.34
C ARG A 3 -7.61 -34.64 15.09
N VAL A 4 -7.57 -34.24 13.84
CA VAL A 4 -7.22 -32.87 13.43
C VAL A 4 -8.32 -31.94 13.96
N ARG A 5 -7.96 -31.00 14.85
CA ARG A 5 -8.85 -29.92 15.25
C ARG A 5 -8.79 -28.88 14.14
N GLU A 6 -9.91 -28.68 13.47
CA GLU A 6 -10.14 -27.51 12.63
C GLU A 6 -9.95 -26.23 13.50
N ARG A 7 -8.96 -25.42 13.16
CA ARG A 7 -8.85 -24.06 13.68
C ARG A 7 -9.76 -23.18 12.83
N THR A 8 -10.86 -22.80 13.38
CA THR A 8 -11.71 -21.72 12.83
C THR A 8 -10.92 -20.43 12.79
N SER A 9 -10.99 -19.72 11.67
CA SER A 9 -10.40 -18.39 11.47
C SER A 9 -10.71 -17.47 12.65
N PRO A 10 -9.70 -16.77 13.18
CA PRO A 10 -9.98 -15.78 14.21
C PRO A 10 -10.61 -14.52 13.58
N ASP A 11 -11.78 -14.17 14.02
CA ASP A 11 -12.42 -12.85 13.85
C ASP A 11 -11.64 -11.79 14.64
N LEU A 12 -10.37 -11.56 14.29
CA LEU A 12 -9.44 -10.69 15.03
C LEU A 12 -9.61 -9.18 14.75
N ILE A 13 -10.66 -8.82 14.02
CA ILE A 13 -10.99 -7.40 13.77
C ILE A 13 -12.38 -7.03 14.35
N ARG A 14 -13.05 -7.94 15.06
CA ARG A 14 -14.23 -7.60 15.86
C ARG A 14 -13.84 -7.53 17.34
N ALA A 15 -13.88 -6.30 17.86
CA ALA A 15 -13.56 -5.99 19.25
C ALA A 15 -14.55 -6.67 20.21
N ASP A 16 -14.03 -7.57 21.07
CA ASP A 16 -14.63 -7.86 22.37
C ASP A 16 -13.56 -7.73 23.44
N CYS A 17 -13.79 -6.76 24.36
CA CYS A 17 -12.96 -6.51 25.52
C CYS A 17 -13.01 -7.70 26.49
N VAL A 18 -11.89 -8.42 26.65
CA VAL A 18 -11.69 -9.32 27.78
C VAL A 18 -10.84 -8.56 28.82
N SER A 19 -11.44 -8.32 29.97
CA SER A 19 -10.77 -7.77 31.16
C SER A 19 -9.83 -8.82 31.76
N LEU A 20 -8.54 -8.54 31.80
CA LEU A 20 -7.54 -9.27 32.56
C LEU A 20 -7.13 -8.43 33.78
N SER A 21 -7.25 -9.02 34.98
CA SER A 21 -6.77 -8.47 36.23
C SER A 21 -5.24 -8.41 36.29
N PRO A 22 -4.62 -7.42 36.94
CA PRO A 22 -3.18 -7.24 36.93
C PRO A 22 -2.46 -8.17 37.91
N ALA A 23 -1.42 -8.85 37.46
CA ALA A 23 -0.36 -9.43 38.27
C ALA A 23 0.76 -8.39 38.41
N GLU A 24 1.15 -8.07 39.64
CA GLU A 24 2.18 -7.08 39.97
C GLU A 24 3.58 -7.55 39.50
N GLY A 25 4.13 -6.87 38.51
CA GLY A 25 5.53 -6.90 38.11
C GLY A 25 5.84 -5.57 37.43
N ARG A 26 6.93 -4.88 37.89
CA ARG A 26 7.36 -3.61 37.28
C ARG A 26 7.60 -3.80 35.81
N HIS A 27 6.63 -3.42 35.00
CA HIS A 27 6.76 -3.27 33.57
C HIS A 27 6.81 -1.78 33.26
N GLU A 28 7.83 -1.37 32.49
CA GLU A 28 7.77 -0.13 31.72
C GLU A 28 6.44 -0.09 30.96
N PRO A 29 5.83 1.08 30.70
CA PRO A 29 4.59 1.14 29.99
C PRO A 29 4.80 0.47 28.62
N LEU A 30 4.14 -0.66 28.39
CA LEU A 30 3.98 -1.26 27.08
C LEU A 30 3.35 -0.17 26.21
N GLU A 31 4.15 0.44 25.31
CA GLU A 31 3.61 1.22 24.21
C GLU A 31 2.53 0.36 23.59
N MET A 32 1.29 0.88 23.54
CA MET A 32 0.15 0.12 23.01
C MET A 32 0.46 -0.20 21.55
N GLN A 33 0.81 -1.46 21.27
CA GLN A 33 1.06 -1.93 19.93
C GLN A 33 -0.16 -1.66 19.05
N SER A 34 0.05 -1.12 17.88
CA SER A 34 -1.02 -0.86 16.92
C SER A 34 -1.71 -2.17 16.50
N VAL A 35 -2.94 -2.07 16.00
CA VAL A 35 -3.66 -3.26 15.47
C VAL A 35 -2.88 -3.94 14.34
N PHE A 36 -2.04 -3.21 13.61
CA PHE A 36 -1.17 -3.78 12.58
C PHE A 36 -0.03 -4.58 13.19
N ASP A 37 0.64 -4.07 14.24
CA ASP A 37 1.71 -4.79 14.95
C ASP A 37 1.20 -6.10 15.56
N GLN A 38 0.03 -6.04 16.17
CA GLN A 38 -0.63 -7.23 16.74
C GLN A 38 -0.92 -8.28 15.66
N ALA A 39 -1.41 -7.85 14.48
CA ALA A 39 -1.66 -8.76 13.36
C ALA A 39 -0.36 -9.39 12.85
N TRP A 40 0.70 -8.60 12.61
CA TRP A 40 2.00 -9.14 12.18
C TRP A 40 2.57 -10.12 13.19
N ALA A 41 2.48 -9.85 14.50
CA ALA A 41 2.91 -10.76 15.55
C ALA A 41 2.10 -12.06 15.57
N ALA A 42 0.78 -12.00 15.36
CA ALA A 42 -0.10 -13.16 15.33
C ALA A 42 0.23 -14.15 14.18
N TYR A 43 0.77 -13.64 13.06
CA TYR A 43 1.22 -14.45 11.93
C TYR A 43 2.72 -14.77 11.95
N ASN A 44 3.42 -14.59 13.09
CA ASN A 44 4.88 -14.79 13.24
C ASN A 44 5.67 -14.01 12.20
N GLY A 45 5.28 -12.77 11.96
CA GLY A 45 5.96 -11.86 11.04
C GLY A 45 7.42 -11.62 11.43
N ARG A 46 8.30 -11.62 10.44
CA ARG A 46 9.73 -11.27 10.60
C ARG A 46 9.93 -9.84 10.15
N HIS A 47 10.93 -9.18 10.72
CA HIS A 47 11.31 -7.81 10.41
C HIS A 47 12.82 -7.78 10.18
N ASP A 48 13.24 -7.82 8.94
CA ASP A 48 14.64 -7.94 8.56
C ASP A 48 15.14 -6.59 7.99
N ALA A 49 16.27 -6.08 8.51
CA ALA A 49 16.94 -4.94 7.90
C ALA A 49 17.76 -5.44 6.69
N MET A 50 17.51 -4.85 5.52
CA MET A 50 18.23 -5.17 4.28
C MET A 50 18.89 -3.92 3.70
N THR A 51 20.14 -4.06 3.25
CA THR A 51 20.85 -2.98 2.54
C THR A 51 20.71 -3.19 1.04
N LEU A 52 20.05 -2.28 0.37
CA LEU A 52 19.71 -2.31 -1.05
C LEU A 52 20.08 -0.96 -1.67
N GLY A 53 20.86 -0.93 -2.74
CA GLY A 53 21.26 0.30 -3.40
C GLY A 53 21.96 1.33 -2.49
N GLY A 54 22.55 0.90 -1.38
CA GLY A 54 23.15 1.79 -0.39
C GLY A 54 22.18 2.29 0.69
N GLU A 55 20.88 2.05 0.54
CA GLU A 55 19.83 2.34 1.52
C GLU A 55 19.61 1.16 2.48
N THR A 56 19.24 1.43 3.72
CA THR A 56 18.83 0.40 4.68
C THR A 56 17.31 0.43 4.83
N MET A 57 16.67 -0.63 4.35
CA MET A 57 15.23 -0.81 4.38
C MET A 57 14.84 -1.88 5.39
N MET A 58 13.82 -1.64 6.17
CA MET A 58 13.16 -2.66 6.96
C MET A 58 12.16 -3.41 6.06
N VAL A 59 12.19 -4.74 6.12
CA VAL A 59 11.30 -5.59 5.32
C VAL A 59 10.51 -6.50 6.22
N HIS A 60 9.21 -6.32 6.25
CA HIS A 60 8.26 -7.16 7.00
C HIS A 60 7.90 -8.36 6.13
N ARG A 61 8.02 -9.58 6.68
CA ARG A 61 7.74 -10.81 5.94
C ARG A 61 6.96 -11.80 6.79
N ALA A 62 5.94 -12.43 6.21
CA ALA A 62 5.19 -13.50 6.87
C ALA A 62 4.65 -14.50 5.86
N GLY A 63 4.51 -15.77 6.28
CA GLY A 63 4.04 -16.86 5.42
C GLY A 63 5.13 -17.44 4.55
N ALA A 64 4.72 -18.24 3.58
CA ALA A 64 5.55 -18.87 2.56
C ALA A 64 4.70 -19.21 1.34
N GLY A 65 5.29 -19.26 0.14
CA GLY A 65 4.61 -19.62 -1.10
C GLY A 65 4.69 -18.52 -2.15
N TYR A 66 3.58 -18.17 -2.78
CA TYR A 66 3.56 -17.17 -3.85
C TYR A 66 3.88 -15.76 -3.29
N PRO A 67 4.94 -15.09 -3.79
CA PRO A 67 5.37 -13.81 -3.24
C PRO A 67 4.41 -12.68 -3.62
N LEU A 68 3.88 -12.00 -2.60
CA LEU A 68 3.10 -10.78 -2.70
C LEU A 68 3.96 -9.64 -2.15
N VAL A 69 4.54 -8.82 -3.03
CA VAL A 69 5.33 -7.66 -2.64
C VAL A 69 4.43 -6.44 -2.57
N CYS A 70 4.27 -5.92 -1.34
CA CYS A 70 3.31 -4.88 -1.00
C CYS A 70 4.03 -3.55 -0.75
N ILE A 71 3.82 -2.56 -1.61
CA ILE A 71 4.48 -1.25 -1.58
C ILE A 71 3.50 -0.22 -1.03
N HIS A 72 3.84 0.36 0.11
CA HIS A 72 2.96 1.29 0.83
C HIS A 72 2.82 2.66 0.16
N GLY A 73 1.80 3.41 0.59
CA GLY A 73 1.55 4.79 0.17
C GLY A 73 2.47 5.80 0.86
N TRP A 74 2.39 7.06 0.42
CA TRP A 74 3.10 8.18 1.02
C TRP A 74 2.80 8.30 2.52
N ALA A 75 3.81 8.59 3.33
CA ALA A 75 3.77 8.70 4.79
C ALA A 75 3.33 7.43 5.55
N MET A 76 3.32 6.26 4.89
CA MET A 76 2.92 4.98 5.48
C MET A 76 4.12 4.05 5.67
N GLY A 77 3.85 2.78 5.98
CA GLY A 77 4.84 1.72 6.11
C GLY A 77 4.26 0.37 5.71
N GLY A 78 5.13 -0.62 5.53
CA GLY A 78 4.76 -1.97 5.10
C GLY A 78 3.76 -2.64 6.02
N ARG A 79 3.77 -2.29 7.32
CA ARG A 79 2.80 -2.83 8.29
C ARG A 79 1.34 -2.49 7.97
N SER A 80 1.08 -1.46 7.15
CA SER A 80 -0.27 -1.15 6.66
C SER A 80 -0.92 -2.27 5.86
N PHE A 81 -0.13 -3.23 5.36
CA PHE A 81 -0.63 -4.43 4.68
C PHE A 81 -0.96 -5.60 5.62
N ALA A 82 -1.11 -5.34 6.93
CA ALA A 82 -1.52 -6.33 7.92
C ALA A 82 -2.81 -7.10 7.54
N PRO A 83 -3.86 -6.49 6.95
CA PRO A 83 -5.05 -7.23 6.54
C PRO A 83 -4.80 -8.30 5.45
N GLN A 84 -3.71 -8.17 4.68
CA GLN A 84 -3.34 -9.14 3.65
C GLN A 84 -2.66 -10.39 4.23
N LEU A 85 -2.28 -10.39 5.51
CA LEU A 85 -1.76 -11.57 6.21
C LEU A 85 -2.75 -12.75 6.20
N ALA A 86 -4.04 -12.48 6.08
CA ALA A 86 -5.06 -13.53 5.89
C ALA A 86 -4.85 -14.38 4.62
N LEU A 87 -4.03 -13.91 3.68
CA LEU A 87 -3.68 -14.67 2.47
C LEU A 87 -2.61 -15.73 2.69
N ILE A 88 -1.93 -15.73 3.84
CA ILE A 88 -0.94 -16.74 4.22
C ILE A 88 -1.56 -18.14 4.21
N ASP A 89 -2.77 -18.29 4.75
CA ASP A 89 -3.52 -19.55 4.75
C ASP A 89 -3.96 -19.98 3.33
N LYS A 90 -3.74 -19.14 2.33
CA LYS A 90 -4.01 -19.42 0.91
C LYS A 90 -2.74 -19.70 0.11
N GLY A 91 -1.58 -19.80 0.79
CA GLY A 91 -0.29 -20.13 0.19
C GLY A 91 0.48 -18.91 -0.34
N PHE A 92 0.28 -17.74 0.24
CA PHE A 92 1.06 -16.55 -0.10
C PHE A 92 2.14 -16.25 0.95
N GLU A 93 3.24 -15.67 0.50
CA GLU A 93 4.20 -14.96 1.33
C GLU A 93 3.95 -13.46 1.17
N ILE A 94 3.69 -12.77 2.28
CA ILE A 94 3.53 -11.32 2.30
C ILE A 94 4.89 -10.69 2.57
N ILE A 95 5.33 -9.81 1.67
CA ILE A 95 6.61 -9.10 1.73
C ILE A 95 6.31 -7.62 1.61
N ALA A 96 6.43 -6.89 2.69
CA ALA A 96 6.04 -5.49 2.79
C ALA A 96 7.22 -4.64 3.29
N PRO A 97 8.04 -4.08 2.38
CA PRO A 97 9.13 -3.19 2.76
C PRO A 97 8.60 -1.86 3.28
N ASP A 98 9.30 -1.28 4.25
CA ASP A 98 9.27 0.14 4.54
C ASP A 98 10.24 0.83 3.57
N LEU A 99 9.76 1.75 2.74
CA LEU A 99 10.60 2.55 1.86
C LEU A 99 11.52 3.45 2.70
N PRO A 100 12.72 3.86 2.19
CA PRO A 100 13.61 4.73 2.93
C PRO A 100 12.92 5.99 3.45
N GLY A 101 13.11 6.28 4.74
CA GLY A 101 12.47 7.40 5.45
C GLY A 101 11.02 7.17 5.89
N PHE A 102 10.49 5.96 5.71
CA PHE A 102 9.14 5.58 6.15
C PHE A 102 9.18 4.35 7.06
N GLY A 103 8.16 4.21 7.91
CA GLY A 103 8.07 3.11 8.87
C GLY A 103 9.31 3.01 9.75
N ASP A 104 9.89 1.81 9.85
CA ASP A 104 11.10 1.54 10.63
C ASP A 104 12.39 1.66 9.79
N SER A 105 12.31 2.07 8.52
CA SER A 105 13.47 2.30 7.65
C SER A 105 14.17 3.62 8.00
N ALA A 106 15.50 3.64 7.87
CA ALA A 106 16.28 4.86 8.05
C ALA A 106 15.88 5.92 7.02
N ALA A 107 16.11 7.20 7.37
CA ALA A 107 15.95 8.32 6.43
C ALA A 107 16.75 8.06 5.15
N SER A 108 16.20 8.48 4.00
CA SER A 108 16.84 8.27 2.70
C SER A 108 18.16 9.04 2.61
N LYS A 109 19.17 8.41 2.04
CA LYS A 109 20.46 9.03 1.74
C LYS A 109 20.48 9.72 0.37
N GLU A 110 19.60 9.28 -0.53
CA GLU A 110 19.42 9.85 -1.86
C GLU A 110 18.06 10.56 -1.93
N VAL A 111 17.85 11.37 -2.97
CA VAL A 111 16.52 11.94 -3.25
C VAL A 111 15.53 10.80 -3.54
N PRO A 112 14.46 10.65 -2.76
CA PRO A 112 13.53 9.51 -2.87
C PRO A 112 12.57 9.71 -4.06
N THR A 113 13.11 9.61 -5.28
CA THR A 113 12.26 9.66 -6.48
C THR A 113 11.50 8.36 -6.68
N ILE A 114 10.39 8.40 -7.44
CA ILE A 114 9.63 7.20 -7.79
C ILE A 114 10.54 6.17 -8.47
N GLU A 115 11.40 6.60 -9.37
CA GLU A 115 12.35 5.75 -10.10
C GLU A 115 13.40 5.13 -9.15
N ALA A 116 13.94 5.92 -8.20
CA ALA A 116 14.89 5.43 -7.21
C ALA A 116 14.23 4.38 -6.29
N MET A 117 13.02 4.64 -5.82
CA MET A 117 12.26 3.69 -5.01
C MET A 117 11.90 2.41 -5.81
N ALA A 118 11.53 2.53 -7.07
CA ALA A 118 11.28 1.36 -7.94
C ALA A 118 12.54 0.52 -8.15
N ARG A 119 13.71 1.16 -8.27
CA ARG A 119 15.02 0.46 -8.31
C ARG A 119 15.23 -0.36 -7.04
N LEU A 120 14.98 0.21 -5.86
CA LEU A 120 15.11 -0.49 -4.58
C LEU A 120 14.17 -1.69 -4.46
N ILE A 121 12.92 -1.58 -4.91
CA ILE A 121 11.99 -2.73 -4.94
C ILE A 121 12.47 -3.82 -5.90
N ARG A 122 13.03 -3.46 -7.05
CA ARG A 122 13.65 -4.44 -7.96
C ARG A 122 14.84 -5.14 -7.31
N GLU A 123 15.71 -4.41 -6.61
CA GLU A 123 16.82 -4.98 -5.88
C GLU A 123 16.35 -5.89 -4.74
N LEU A 124 15.27 -5.53 -4.03
CA LEU A 124 14.64 -6.39 -3.03
C LEU A 124 14.18 -7.72 -3.64
N VAL A 125 13.47 -7.67 -4.76
CA VAL A 125 13.00 -8.86 -5.49
C VAL A 125 14.19 -9.75 -5.89
N SER A 126 15.26 -9.15 -6.37
CA SER A 126 16.48 -9.88 -6.75
C SER A 126 17.22 -10.46 -5.53
N ALA A 127 17.40 -9.68 -4.46
CA ALA A 127 18.12 -10.11 -3.26
C ALA A 127 17.41 -11.23 -2.50
N LEU A 128 16.10 -11.32 -2.63
CA LEU A 128 15.27 -12.40 -2.07
C LEU A 128 15.07 -13.57 -3.06
N ASP A 129 15.68 -13.52 -4.25
CA ASP A 129 15.54 -14.53 -5.32
C ASP A 129 14.08 -14.84 -5.66
N LEU A 130 13.25 -13.80 -5.73
CA LEU A 130 11.81 -13.96 -5.97
C LEU A 130 11.52 -14.07 -7.47
N SER A 131 10.61 -14.98 -7.79
CA SER A 131 10.02 -15.16 -9.13
C SER A 131 8.49 -15.21 -9.01
N GLU A 132 7.79 -15.02 -10.13
CA GLU A 132 6.32 -15.03 -10.16
C GLU A 132 5.69 -14.05 -9.17
N VAL A 133 6.32 -12.88 -8.98
CA VAL A 133 5.91 -11.86 -8.00
C VAL A 133 4.60 -11.19 -8.41
N THR A 134 3.67 -11.11 -7.50
CA THR A 134 2.56 -10.16 -7.61
C THR A 134 2.94 -8.87 -6.88
N LEU A 135 3.07 -7.76 -7.61
CA LEU A 135 3.25 -6.43 -7.02
C LEU A 135 1.90 -5.85 -6.61
N VAL A 136 1.82 -5.35 -5.39
CA VAL A 136 0.67 -4.58 -4.89
C VAL A 136 1.16 -3.22 -4.44
N GLY A 137 0.76 -2.16 -5.14
CA GLY A 137 1.15 -0.80 -4.79
C GLY A 137 -0.05 0.03 -4.34
N TRP A 138 0.06 0.67 -3.19
CA TRP A 138 -0.95 1.59 -2.69
C TRP A 138 -0.52 3.04 -2.90
N SER A 139 -1.36 3.85 -3.56
CA SER A 139 -1.11 5.28 -3.77
C SER A 139 0.28 5.51 -4.38
N MET A 140 1.20 6.23 -3.74
CA MET A 140 2.59 6.37 -4.18
C MET A 140 3.22 5.02 -4.54
N GLY A 141 2.95 3.97 -3.77
CA GLY A 141 3.41 2.61 -4.06
C GLY A 141 2.90 2.07 -5.39
N ALA A 142 1.74 2.52 -5.88
CA ALA A 142 1.26 2.16 -7.21
C ALA A 142 2.09 2.80 -8.33
N SER A 143 2.50 4.05 -8.17
CA SER A 143 3.42 4.71 -9.11
C SER A 143 4.77 3.99 -9.20
N ILE A 144 5.31 3.58 -8.04
CA ILE A 144 6.53 2.79 -7.95
C ILE A 144 6.35 1.43 -8.66
N ALA A 145 5.23 0.74 -8.40
CA ALA A 145 4.93 -0.54 -8.99
C ALA A 145 4.74 -0.46 -10.52
N TRP A 146 4.09 0.58 -11.03
CA TRP A 146 3.94 0.82 -12.47
C TRP A 146 5.30 1.03 -13.14
N HIS A 147 6.14 1.91 -12.58
CA HIS A 147 7.46 2.16 -13.14
C HIS A 147 8.35 0.90 -13.15
N MET A 148 8.34 0.15 -12.04
CA MET A 148 9.05 -1.13 -11.99
C MET A 148 8.52 -2.13 -13.01
N ALA A 149 7.19 -2.27 -13.13
CA ALA A 149 6.57 -3.22 -14.06
C ALA A 149 6.83 -2.87 -15.53
N ALA A 150 6.90 -1.58 -15.86
CA ALA A 150 7.22 -1.11 -17.21
C ALA A 150 8.70 -1.33 -17.59
N THR A 151 9.60 -1.12 -16.60
CA THR A 151 11.06 -1.11 -16.86
C THR A 151 11.77 -2.43 -16.54
N SER A 152 11.16 -3.31 -15.72
CA SER A 152 11.79 -4.55 -15.23
C SER A 152 10.76 -5.67 -14.99
N PRO A 153 10.04 -6.14 -16.01
CA PRO A 153 8.91 -7.06 -15.86
C PRO A 153 9.29 -8.53 -15.61
N ALA A 154 10.58 -8.91 -15.74
CA ALA A 154 11.00 -10.32 -15.86
C ALA A 154 10.59 -11.23 -14.69
N SER A 155 10.55 -10.70 -13.45
CA SER A 155 10.17 -11.47 -12.26
C SER A 155 8.69 -11.36 -11.91
N LEU A 156 7.89 -10.60 -12.69
CA LEU A 156 6.53 -10.27 -12.34
C LEU A 156 5.53 -11.23 -12.96
N LYS A 157 4.55 -11.64 -12.16
CA LYS A 157 3.38 -12.43 -12.56
C LYS A 157 2.14 -11.56 -12.75
N ALA A 158 1.95 -10.60 -11.85
CA ALA A 158 0.76 -9.75 -11.84
C ALA A 158 1.03 -8.42 -11.13
N LEU A 159 0.13 -7.45 -11.33
CA LEU A 159 0.19 -6.14 -10.73
C LEU A 159 -1.17 -5.72 -10.16
N VAL A 160 -1.19 -5.13 -8.97
CA VAL A 160 -2.37 -4.48 -8.41
C VAL A 160 -2.00 -3.06 -8.00
N SER A 161 -2.70 -2.08 -8.55
CA SER A 161 -2.61 -0.69 -8.12
C SER A 161 -3.85 -0.31 -7.31
N ILE A 162 -3.62 0.38 -6.19
CA ILE A 162 -4.65 0.76 -5.23
C ILE A 162 -4.75 2.27 -5.21
N ASP A 163 -5.90 2.76 -5.66
CA ASP A 163 -6.39 4.13 -5.57
C ASP A 163 -5.34 5.20 -5.91
N MET A 164 -4.90 5.22 -7.16
CA MET A 164 -3.88 6.13 -7.66
C MET A 164 -4.20 6.61 -9.07
N SER A 165 -3.71 7.79 -9.43
CA SER A 165 -3.75 8.34 -10.78
C SER A 165 -2.37 8.26 -11.43
N PRO A 166 -2.28 7.93 -12.73
CA PRO A 166 -0.98 7.90 -13.43
C PRO A 166 -0.27 9.25 -13.53
N ARG A 167 -1.02 10.34 -13.43
CA ARG A 167 -0.48 11.71 -13.35
C ARG A 167 -1.21 12.45 -12.23
N VAL A 168 -0.48 12.82 -11.17
CA VAL A 168 -1.05 13.40 -9.94
C VAL A 168 -1.19 14.92 -10.06
N ALA A 169 -0.17 15.59 -10.61
CA ALA A 169 -0.21 17.02 -10.80
C ALA A 169 -1.22 17.44 -11.90
N PRO A 170 -1.89 18.57 -11.74
CA PRO A 170 -2.74 19.14 -12.76
C PRO A 170 -1.95 19.45 -14.05
N GLU A 171 -2.58 19.16 -15.17
CA GLU A 171 -2.05 19.44 -16.51
C GLU A 171 -3.22 19.68 -17.46
N ASP A 172 -3.07 20.59 -18.42
CA ASP A 172 -4.11 20.88 -19.40
C ASP A 172 -4.51 19.61 -20.19
N GLY A 173 -5.80 19.32 -20.22
CA GLY A 173 -6.34 18.14 -20.87
C GLY A 173 -6.27 16.85 -20.05
N TRP A 174 -5.69 16.88 -18.85
CA TRP A 174 -5.71 15.73 -17.93
C TRP A 174 -6.90 15.80 -16.97
N ALA A 175 -7.80 14.82 -17.06
CA ALA A 175 -9.07 14.82 -16.31
C ALA A 175 -8.98 14.22 -14.90
N PHE A 176 -7.84 13.61 -14.52
CA PHE A 176 -7.69 12.80 -13.32
C PHE A 176 -6.56 13.23 -12.38
N PRO A 177 -6.30 14.52 -12.18
CA PRO A 177 -5.31 14.96 -11.21
C PRO A 177 -5.81 14.72 -9.78
N LEU A 178 -4.93 14.96 -8.79
CA LEU A 178 -5.33 15.00 -7.40
C LEU A 178 -6.44 16.05 -7.19
N SER A 179 -7.55 15.62 -6.58
CA SER A 179 -8.79 16.42 -6.44
C SER A 179 -8.67 17.68 -5.58
N SER A 180 -7.50 17.94 -5.01
CA SER A 180 -7.25 19.12 -4.17
C SER A 180 -7.02 20.43 -4.94
N GLY A 181 -7.05 20.41 -6.29
CA GLY A 181 -6.79 21.60 -7.10
C GLY A 181 -5.34 22.09 -6.95
N MET A 182 -4.38 21.19 -6.81
CA MET A 182 -2.96 21.51 -6.59
C MET A 182 -2.41 22.38 -7.72
N THR A 183 -1.86 23.53 -7.36
CA THR A 183 -1.04 24.37 -8.23
C THR A 183 0.42 24.25 -7.78
N ARG A 184 1.36 24.81 -8.55
CA ARG A 184 2.77 24.88 -8.12
C ARG A 184 2.91 25.56 -6.75
N GLU A 185 2.20 26.65 -6.55
CA GLU A 185 2.21 27.41 -5.29
C GLU A 185 1.67 26.55 -4.12
N THR A 186 0.56 25.86 -4.30
CA THR A 186 -0.01 24.99 -3.26
C THR A 186 0.87 23.77 -2.97
N ILE A 187 1.63 23.26 -3.94
CA ILE A 187 2.64 22.21 -3.72
C ILE A 187 3.75 22.73 -2.81
N GLU A 188 4.28 23.92 -3.07
CA GLU A 188 5.32 24.56 -2.25
C GLU A 188 4.83 24.82 -0.83
N LEU A 189 3.59 25.31 -0.66
CA LEU A 189 2.96 25.50 0.65
C LEU A 189 2.76 24.17 1.40
N ALA A 190 2.36 23.11 0.71
CA ALA A 190 2.22 21.78 1.30
C ALA A 190 3.57 21.26 1.82
N ILE A 191 4.64 21.39 1.04
CA ILE A 191 6.00 21.01 1.45
C ILE A 191 6.45 21.81 2.68
N GLN A 192 6.18 23.12 2.70
CA GLN A 192 6.49 23.94 3.87
C GLN A 192 5.69 23.49 5.11
N ALA A 193 4.41 23.20 4.96
CA ALA A 193 3.57 22.69 6.06
C ALA A 193 4.07 21.35 6.61
N MET A 194 4.46 20.41 5.72
CA MET A 194 5.06 19.11 6.11
C MET A 194 6.31 19.30 6.97
N ARG A 195 7.17 20.26 6.63
CA ARG A 195 8.43 20.56 7.35
C ARG A 195 8.21 21.29 8.67
N THR A 196 7.13 22.05 8.80
CA THR A 196 6.88 22.89 10.00
C THR A 196 5.95 22.23 11.00
N ASP A 197 4.97 21.47 10.54
CA ASP A 197 3.99 20.74 11.38
C ASP A 197 3.65 19.39 10.74
N TRP A 198 4.58 18.46 10.81
CA TRP A 198 4.43 17.12 10.25
C TRP A 198 3.19 16.39 10.80
N LYS A 199 3.02 16.45 12.13
CA LYS A 199 1.91 15.78 12.79
C LYS A 199 0.56 16.34 12.32
N GLY A 200 0.39 17.66 12.35
CA GLY A 200 -0.84 18.31 11.91
C GLY A 200 -1.14 18.04 10.44
N TYR A 201 -0.11 18.02 9.58
CA TYR A 201 -0.28 17.69 8.17
C TYR A 201 -0.75 16.23 7.98
N CYS A 202 -0.15 15.27 8.69
CA CYS A 202 -0.55 13.87 8.64
C CYS A 202 -1.98 13.66 9.15
N ASP A 203 -2.38 14.33 10.25
CA ASP A 203 -3.73 14.24 10.77
C ASP A 203 -4.77 14.69 9.73
N LEU A 204 -4.54 15.82 9.06
CA LEU A 204 -5.40 16.33 7.99
C LEU A 204 -5.44 15.39 6.78
N PHE A 205 -4.31 14.77 6.43
CA PHE A 205 -4.23 13.81 5.36
C PHE A 205 -5.04 12.55 5.67
N LEU A 206 -4.89 11.99 6.87
CA LEU A 206 -5.60 10.79 7.31
C LEU A 206 -7.12 10.98 7.34
N ASP A 207 -7.60 12.15 7.75
CA ASP A 207 -9.03 12.47 7.75
C ASP A 207 -9.64 12.50 6.34
N ARG A 208 -8.80 12.64 5.30
CA ARG A 208 -9.24 12.67 3.90
C ARG A 208 -9.16 11.31 3.21
N ILE A 209 -8.25 10.44 3.64
CA ILE A 209 -8.01 9.17 2.93
C ILE A 209 -8.94 8.04 3.36
N LEU A 210 -9.52 8.09 4.56
CA LEU A 210 -10.44 7.07 5.06
C LEU A 210 -11.90 7.48 4.85
N ALA A 211 -12.74 6.51 4.49
CA ALA A 211 -14.19 6.73 4.40
C ALA A 211 -14.82 6.94 5.79
N ASP A 212 -14.26 6.29 6.82
CA ASP A 212 -14.57 6.49 8.24
C ASP A 212 -13.28 6.77 9.02
N PRO A 213 -12.96 8.05 9.29
CA PRO A 213 -11.72 8.42 9.97
C PRO A 213 -11.74 8.17 11.49
N ASN A 214 -12.88 7.83 12.09
CA ASN A 214 -13.03 7.70 13.55
C ASN A 214 -12.91 6.24 14.03
N ASN A 215 -11.83 5.54 13.66
CA ASN A 215 -11.65 4.13 14.02
C ASN A 215 -10.20 3.79 14.42
N GLN A 216 -9.99 2.55 14.88
CA GLN A 216 -8.66 2.05 15.26
C GLN A 216 -7.67 2.04 14.09
N ILE A 217 -8.15 1.91 12.84
CA ILE A 217 -7.33 1.96 11.63
C ILE A 217 -6.68 3.33 11.50
N ARG A 218 -7.43 4.41 11.69
CA ARG A 218 -6.86 5.77 11.67
C ARG A 218 -5.74 5.95 12.69
N THR A 219 -5.95 5.43 13.91
CA THR A 219 -4.93 5.47 14.96
C THR A 219 -3.66 4.72 14.55
N ALA A 220 -3.80 3.53 13.98
CA ALA A 220 -2.68 2.74 13.50
C ALA A 220 -1.93 3.40 12.33
N LEU A 221 -2.67 3.99 11.38
CA LEU A 221 -2.07 4.76 10.28
C LEU A 221 -1.39 6.04 10.78
N ALA A 222 -1.95 6.71 11.80
CA ALA A 222 -1.32 7.88 12.42
C ALA A 222 0.01 7.51 13.10
N ALA A 223 0.09 6.34 13.73
CA ALA A 223 1.34 5.84 14.30
C ALA A 223 2.41 5.60 13.20
N LEU A 224 2.04 4.99 12.08
CA LEU A 224 2.95 4.83 10.93
C LEU A 224 3.39 6.17 10.34
N ALA A 225 2.45 7.08 10.12
CA ALA A 225 2.75 8.41 9.59
C ALA A 225 3.69 9.20 10.50
N GLY A 226 3.55 9.03 11.82
CA GLY A 226 4.42 9.66 12.81
C GLY A 226 5.87 9.16 12.80
N GLN A 227 6.14 7.98 12.25
CA GLN A 227 7.48 7.42 12.10
C GLN A 227 8.23 7.93 10.86
N ALA A 228 7.52 8.47 9.88
CA ALA A 228 8.14 8.93 8.66
C ALA A 228 9.05 10.17 8.89
N ASP A 229 10.19 10.20 8.20
CA ASP A 229 11.07 11.36 8.18
C ASP A 229 10.45 12.49 7.34
N PRO A 230 10.15 13.67 7.93
CA PRO A 230 9.42 14.72 7.22
C PRO A 230 10.14 15.27 5.98
N GLU A 231 11.48 15.32 5.99
CA GLU A 231 12.25 15.79 4.84
C GLU A 231 12.19 14.80 3.70
N THR A 232 12.43 13.50 3.98
CA THR A 232 12.27 12.43 2.98
C THR A 232 10.85 12.38 2.43
N ALA A 233 9.84 12.50 3.30
CA ALA A 233 8.44 12.51 2.89
C ALA A 233 8.09 13.71 1.99
N SER A 234 8.64 14.89 2.29
CA SER A 234 8.46 16.11 1.46
C SER A 234 9.07 15.93 0.07
N GLN A 235 10.27 15.36 -0.02
CA GLN A 235 10.95 15.10 -1.28
C GLN A 235 10.24 14.01 -2.10
N ALA A 236 9.79 12.92 -1.46
CA ALA A 236 8.99 11.88 -2.10
C ALA A 236 7.65 12.44 -2.64
N TRP A 237 7.01 13.33 -1.89
CA TRP A 237 5.82 14.04 -2.34
C TRP A 237 6.09 14.88 -3.60
N LEU A 238 7.18 15.64 -3.61
CA LEU A 238 7.57 16.43 -4.79
C LEU A 238 7.83 15.52 -6.00
N SER A 239 8.55 14.41 -5.81
CA SER A 239 8.77 13.42 -6.87
C SER A 239 7.45 12.87 -7.42
N LEU A 240 6.50 12.53 -6.52
CA LEU A 240 5.19 12.04 -6.92
C LEU A 240 4.42 13.08 -7.76
N MET A 241 4.51 14.37 -7.41
CA MET A 241 3.90 15.46 -8.21
C MET A 241 4.55 15.62 -9.59
N GLN A 242 5.82 15.29 -9.73
CA GLN A 242 6.56 15.38 -10.99
C GLN A 242 6.42 14.14 -11.87
N PHE A 243 6.18 12.99 -11.26
CA PHE A 243 6.11 11.71 -11.96
C PHE A 243 4.89 11.60 -12.88
N ASP A 244 5.07 10.93 -14.02
CA ASP A 244 4.04 10.69 -15.02
C ASP A 244 4.11 9.25 -15.54
N ALA A 245 3.25 8.39 -15.06
CA ALA A 245 3.17 6.98 -15.45
C ALA A 245 2.40 6.75 -16.75
N ARG A 246 1.85 7.76 -17.42
CA ARG A 246 1.02 7.58 -18.64
C ARG A 246 1.79 6.92 -19.77
N ALA A 247 3.12 7.14 -19.81
CA ALA A 247 3.99 6.46 -20.79
C ALA A 247 4.39 5.03 -20.34
N ASP A 248 4.40 4.75 -19.03
CA ASP A 248 4.75 3.44 -18.47
C ASP A 248 3.60 2.43 -18.65
N LEU A 249 2.35 2.85 -18.39
CA LEU A 249 1.18 1.96 -18.36
C LEU A 249 1.02 1.11 -19.64
N PRO A 250 1.19 1.62 -20.87
CA PRO A 250 1.10 0.82 -22.10
C PRO A 250 2.20 -0.26 -22.21
N GLN A 251 3.30 -0.12 -21.50
CA GLN A 251 4.43 -1.07 -21.49
C GLN A 251 4.18 -2.28 -20.56
N ILE A 252 3.21 -2.17 -19.64
CA ILE A 252 2.92 -3.20 -18.65
C ILE A 252 2.07 -4.30 -19.30
N GLN A 253 2.67 -5.47 -19.49
CA GLN A 253 2.03 -6.60 -20.18
C GLN A 253 1.51 -7.67 -19.21
N VAL A 254 1.91 -7.63 -17.92
CA VAL A 254 1.40 -8.58 -16.93
C VAL A 254 -0.08 -8.33 -16.61
N PRO A 255 -0.82 -9.37 -16.21
CA PRO A 255 -2.17 -9.22 -15.69
C PRO A 255 -2.26 -8.17 -14.59
N ALA A 256 -3.23 -7.25 -14.65
CA ALA A 256 -3.33 -6.18 -13.69
C ALA A 256 -4.75 -5.89 -13.20
N LEU A 257 -4.84 -5.36 -11.98
CA LEU A 257 -6.05 -4.77 -11.41
C LEU A 257 -5.76 -3.32 -10.98
N ALA A 258 -6.66 -2.41 -11.33
CA ALA A 258 -6.72 -1.07 -10.76
C ALA A 258 -7.93 -1.00 -9.81
N ILE A 259 -7.68 -1.02 -8.50
CA ILE A 259 -8.73 -1.07 -7.47
C ILE A 259 -8.85 0.30 -6.81
N HIS A 260 -10.04 0.88 -6.88
CA HIS A 260 -10.32 2.22 -6.37
C HIS A 260 -11.44 2.19 -5.31
N GLY A 261 -11.35 3.12 -4.37
CA GLY A 261 -12.43 3.34 -3.41
C GLY A 261 -13.53 4.22 -4.00
N GLY A 262 -14.78 3.78 -3.89
CA GLY A 262 -15.95 4.51 -4.37
C GLY A 262 -16.22 5.80 -3.59
N ARG A 263 -15.66 5.93 -2.38
CA ARG A 263 -15.71 7.14 -1.54
C ARG A 263 -14.37 7.86 -1.44
N SER A 264 -13.38 7.47 -2.25
CA SER A 264 -12.11 8.21 -2.31
C SER A 264 -12.36 9.65 -2.76
N VAL A 265 -11.80 10.59 -2.00
CA VAL A 265 -11.87 12.03 -2.33
C VAL A 265 -10.60 12.53 -3.01
N LEU A 266 -9.60 11.66 -3.18
CA LEU A 266 -8.31 12.05 -3.77
C LEU A 266 -8.35 12.04 -5.29
N TYR A 267 -9.03 11.06 -5.88
CA TYR A 267 -9.12 10.93 -7.35
C TYR A 267 -10.57 10.68 -7.79
N PRO A 268 -10.94 11.11 -9.00
CA PRO A 268 -12.23 10.74 -9.58
C PRO A 268 -12.35 9.22 -9.72
N GLN A 269 -13.48 8.63 -9.39
CA GLN A 269 -13.73 7.17 -9.48
C GLN A 269 -13.43 6.60 -10.87
N THR A 270 -13.60 7.42 -11.90
CA THR A 270 -13.37 7.04 -13.30
C THR A 270 -11.89 6.90 -13.68
N VAL A 271 -10.93 7.29 -12.81
CA VAL A 271 -9.51 7.12 -13.11
C VAL A 271 -9.11 5.65 -13.29
N GLY A 272 -9.76 4.73 -12.59
CA GLY A 272 -9.53 3.29 -12.78
C GLY A 272 -9.83 2.83 -14.21
N HIS A 273 -10.87 3.37 -14.85
CA HIS A 273 -11.17 3.09 -16.26
C HIS A 273 -10.09 3.61 -17.20
N GLU A 274 -9.56 4.80 -16.91
CA GLU A 274 -8.46 5.36 -17.70
C GLU A 274 -7.19 4.52 -17.57
N ILE A 275 -6.86 4.03 -16.38
CA ILE A 275 -5.75 3.10 -16.18
C ILE A 275 -5.97 1.81 -17.02
N ALA A 276 -7.18 1.22 -16.92
CA ALA A 276 -7.51 0.03 -17.70
C ALA A 276 -7.54 0.27 -19.23
N ARG A 277 -7.78 1.51 -19.67
CA ARG A 277 -7.68 1.90 -21.07
C ARG A 277 -6.23 2.00 -21.54
N LEU A 278 -5.34 2.48 -20.66
CA LEU A 278 -3.91 2.66 -20.98
C LEU A 278 -3.11 1.37 -20.86
N MET A 279 -3.48 0.48 -19.94
CA MET A 279 -2.75 -0.75 -19.63
C MET A 279 -3.44 -1.96 -20.29
N PRO A 280 -2.80 -2.67 -21.22
CA PRO A 280 -3.46 -3.67 -22.11
C PRO A 280 -4.19 -4.81 -21.38
N ASN A 281 -3.64 -5.30 -20.26
CA ASN A 281 -4.17 -6.44 -19.50
C ASN A 281 -4.72 -6.04 -18.14
N CYS A 282 -5.26 -4.83 -17.99
CA CYS A 282 -5.77 -4.31 -16.75
C CYS A 282 -7.30 -4.32 -16.71
N ARG A 283 -7.84 -4.60 -15.53
CA ARG A 283 -9.26 -4.42 -15.19
C ARG A 283 -9.41 -3.43 -14.05
N ALA A 284 -10.34 -2.49 -14.20
CA ALA A 284 -10.73 -1.58 -13.14
C ALA A 284 -11.78 -2.20 -12.22
N ILE A 285 -11.66 -1.96 -10.92
CA ILE A 285 -12.59 -2.36 -9.87
C ILE A 285 -12.82 -1.16 -8.96
N VAL A 286 -14.08 -0.90 -8.63
CA VAL A 286 -14.47 0.10 -7.63
C VAL A 286 -15.12 -0.62 -6.46
N LEU A 287 -14.64 -0.35 -5.24
CA LEU A 287 -15.26 -0.80 -3.99
C LEU A 287 -16.05 0.38 -3.40
N ASP A 288 -17.38 0.33 -3.49
CA ASP A 288 -18.26 1.50 -3.35
C ASP A 288 -18.21 2.23 -1.99
N HIS A 289 -17.93 1.52 -0.89
CA HIS A 289 -18.09 2.06 0.46
C HIS A 289 -16.78 2.44 1.15
N VAL A 290 -15.66 2.35 0.46
CA VAL A 290 -14.32 2.59 1.01
C VAL A 290 -13.69 3.84 0.42
N GLY A 291 -12.76 4.45 1.16
CA GLY A 291 -11.98 5.60 0.77
C GLY A 291 -10.74 5.22 -0.04
N HIS A 292 -9.63 5.91 0.24
CA HIS A 292 -8.36 5.76 -0.45
C HIS A 292 -7.57 4.48 -0.07
N ALA A 293 -8.02 3.75 0.94
CA ALA A 293 -7.34 2.55 1.44
C ALA A 293 -8.18 1.26 1.32
N PRO A 294 -8.63 0.85 0.11
CA PRO A 294 -9.49 -0.32 -0.10
C PRO A 294 -8.97 -1.62 0.52
N HIS A 295 -7.65 -1.81 0.54
CA HIS A 295 -6.99 -3.00 1.12
C HIS A 295 -7.06 -3.07 2.64
N ILE A 296 -7.35 -1.94 3.30
CA ILE A 296 -7.51 -1.81 4.76
C ILE A 296 -8.98 -1.70 5.14
N GLU A 297 -9.76 -0.91 4.39
CA GLU A 297 -11.14 -0.60 4.72
C GLU A 297 -12.12 -1.71 4.33
N ALA A 298 -11.80 -2.51 3.29
CA ALA A 298 -12.58 -3.68 2.86
C ALA A 298 -11.66 -4.87 2.52
N PRO A 299 -10.90 -5.39 3.51
CA PRO A 299 -9.85 -6.37 3.27
C PRO A 299 -10.36 -7.68 2.65
N ASP A 300 -11.53 -8.17 3.03
CA ASP A 300 -12.09 -9.42 2.50
C ASP A 300 -12.40 -9.30 1.01
N ALA A 301 -13.07 -8.21 0.61
CA ALA A 301 -13.38 -7.93 -0.79
C ALA A 301 -12.09 -7.73 -1.60
N PHE A 302 -11.14 -6.96 -1.07
CA PHE A 302 -9.85 -6.73 -1.71
C PHE A 302 -9.07 -8.04 -1.89
N ASN A 303 -8.93 -8.84 -0.83
CA ASN A 303 -8.22 -10.12 -0.84
C ASN A 303 -8.85 -11.13 -1.81
N ALA A 304 -10.18 -11.13 -1.97
CA ALA A 304 -10.87 -11.98 -2.94
C ALA A 304 -10.46 -11.65 -4.39
N HIS A 305 -10.26 -10.37 -4.71
CA HIS A 305 -9.75 -9.94 -6.01
C HIS A 305 -8.30 -10.36 -6.25
N LEU A 306 -7.42 -10.23 -5.24
CA LEU A 306 -6.05 -10.74 -5.28
C LEU A 306 -6.01 -12.24 -5.57
N LEU A 307 -6.80 -13.03 -4.83
CA LEU A 307 -6.88 -14.48 -5.02
C LEU A 307 -7.35 -14.84 -6.44
N THR A 308 -8.30 -14.09 -6.98
CA THR A 308 -8.80 -14.32 -8.35
C THR A 308 -7.71 -14.05 -9.38
N LEU A 309 -6.95 -12.95 -9.24
CA LEU A 309 -5.85 -12.59 -10.14
C LEU A 309 -4.74 -13.64 -10.11
N ALA A 310 -4.33 -14.07 -8.90
CA ALA A 310 -3.24 -15.04 -8.73
C ALA A 310 -3.56 -16.43 -9.28
N LYS A 311 -4.83 -16.85 -9.25
CA LYS A 311 -5.25 -18.20 -9.65
C LYS A 311 -5.57 -18.36 -11.14
N ARG A 312 -5.99 -17.29 -11.82
CA ARG A 312 -6.60 -17.39 -13.16
C ARG A 312 -5.79 -16.76 -14.29
N GLY A 313 -4.73 -16.00 -13.97
CA GLY A 313 -4.21 -15.07 -14.98
C GLY A 313 -5.24 -13.96 -15.29
N PRO A 314 -5.05 -13.13 -16.31
CA PRO A 314 -5.98 -12.06 -16.60
C PRO A 314 -7.34 -12.63 -17.00
N PRO A 315 -8.45 -12.22 -16.35
CA PRO A 315 -9.75 -12.44 -16.95
C PRO A 315 -9.83 -11.62 -18.24
N ALA A 316 -10.59 -12.14 -19.22
CA ALA A 316 -10.87 -11.42 -20.46
C ALA A 316 -11.31 -9.97 -20.16
N PRO A 317 -10.92 -8.98 -20.99
CA PRO A 317 -11.28 -7.58 -20.80
C PRO A 317 -12.80 -7.45 -20.74
N THR A 318 -13.33 -7.22 -19.57
CA THR A 318 -14.75 -6.97 -19.34
C THR A 318 -14.89 -5.60 -18.69
N LEU A 319 -15.74 -4.78 -19.29
CA LEU A 319 -16.15 -3.48 -18.76
C LEU A 319 -16.45 -3.55 -17.26
N CYS A 320 -16.03 -2.54 -16.53
CA CYS A 320 -16.09 -2.30 -15.09
C CYS A 320 -17.16 -3.07 -14.31
N GLN A 321 -16.75 -3.68 -13.20
CA GLN A 321 -17.68 -4.18 -12.18
C GLN A 321 -17.71 -3.20 -11.01
N HIS A 322 -18.88 -2.56 -10.81
CA HIS A 322 -19.24 -1.96 -9.51
C HIS A 322 -19.63 -3.11 -8.58
N ILE A 323 -18.98 -3.21 -7.45
CA ILE A 323 -19.27 -4.23 -6.43
C ILE A 323 -19.66 -3.50 -5.15
N THR A 324 -20.92 -3.59 -4.79
CA THR A 324 -21.40 -3.26 -3.45
C THR A 324 -20.85 -4.31 -2.48
N ALA A 325 -19.95 -3.89 -1.60
CA ALA A 325 -19.55 -4.73 -0.47
C ALA A 325 -20.78 -4.85 0.47
N GLN A 326 -21.25 -6.08 0.69
CA GLN A 326 -22.26 -6.41 1.71
C GLN A 326 -21.63 -6.50 3.07
#